data_31a63f03b340d76ac875b86ac410a686
#
_entry.id   31a63f03b340d76ac875b86ac410a686
#
_cell.length_a   1.000
_cell.length_b   1.000
_cell.length_c   1.000
_cell.angle_alpha   90.00
_cell.angle_beta   90.00
_cell.angle_gamma   90.00
#
_symmetry.space_group_name_H-M   'P 1'
#
loop_
_entity.id
_entity.type
_entity.pdbx_description
1 polymer ?
#
loop_
_entity_poly.entity_id
_entity_poly.type
_entity_poly.pdbx_seq_one_letter_code
_entity_poly.pdbx_strand_id
1 'polypeptide(L)'
;MLRWLIGGGGREPQGLAEKSGQPIGEEQTQNPYTELLVLKGHHDIVRFLVAIDDYRFASAGDDGIVCLWNVQSGEKLFELHAHTHKITALAAFPLSDTCEEKCHMIWTAAADRTVVVWDCDSGRQIHKVSCFHSTVKCLTVLQRLDVWLSGGSDLCVWNRKLDLLCKTSHLIDADITAMIELPKNCVAAAVGKELIIFRLKTSRDGTEWDVFEVKRLLDHQDNIVSLVSVSELIFATGSYVGELIVWDSLDWTMQAYECNWDASLHVDPQQEIKLSHSQNEVSVQHLASDEECVFAAVGKGIYVYNLQMKRVIAFQKTAHDSTVLHITTVPNRQLISCSEDGSVRIWELREKQQLTAEPVPSGFFSIWGFGRTNKQVNHITKKTPESTTVFSLDLIGDLIGHSSAVQMFLFFTEHGLATCSADNFIILWKDGERESRLRSLMLFHKLEHSEDLQLRI
;
A
#
# COMPACT_ATOMS: atom_id res chain seq x y z
N MET A 1 7.14 -38.65 -9.01
CA MET A 1 7.70 -40.04 -9.15
C MET A 1 8.04 -40.54 -7.76
N LEU A 2 7.28 -41.47 -7.26
CA LEU A 2 7.44 -42.17 -5.98
C LEU A 2 8.73 -42.96 -5.93
N ARG A 3 9.48 -42.85 -4.85
CA ARG A 3 10.36 -43.92 -4.33
C ARG A 3 10.92 -43.50 -2.99
N TRP A 4 10.39 -44.07 -1.92
CA TRP A 4 11.11 -44.53 -0.73
C TRP A 4 10.12 -45.31 0.12
N LEU A 5 10.11 -46.58 -0.10
CA LEU A 5 9.69 -47.57 0.87
C LEU A 5 10.73 -48.69 0.83
N ILE A 6 11.02 -49.21 2.01
CA ILE A 6 11.61 -50.48 2.35
C ILE A 6 13.05 -50.43 2.92
N GLY A 7 13.10 -50.73 4.19
CA GLY A 7 13.82 -51.78 4.83
C GLY A 7 14.97 -51.29 5.72
N GLY A 8 15.05 -51.54 6.97
CA GLY A 8 14.93 -52.68 7.79
C GLY A 8 15.98 -52.63 8.89
N GLY A 9 15.61 -53.05 10.11
CA GLY A 9 16.59 -53.67 11.03
C GLY A 9 17.03 -52.86 12.25
N GLY A 10 16.32 -52.92 13.33
CA GLY A 10 16.63 -53.31 14.67
C GLY A 10 17.81 -52.70 15.48
N ARG A 11 17.45 -52.03 16.59
CA ARG A 11 17.92 -52.26 17.95
C ARG A 11 17.38 -51.17 18.88
N GLU A 12 16.57 -51.55 19.85
CA GLU A 12 16.35 -50.74 21.05
C GLU A 12 17.64 -50.71 21.89
N PRO A 13 17.84 -49.61 22.69
CA PRO A 13 17.59 -49.74 24.08
C PRO A 13 16.92 -48.51 24.75
N GLN A 14 16.15 -48.83 25.73
CA GLN A 14 15.59 -48.17 26.88
C GLN A 14 16.22 -46.82 27.27
N GLY A 15 15.34 -45.84 27.56
CA GLY A 15 15.68 -44.60 28.26
C GLY A 15 14.49 -43.67 28.30
N LEU A 16 13.59 -43.89 29.28
CA LEU A 16 12.50 -43.00 29.66
C LEU A 16 13.00 -41.58 29.97
N ALA A 17 12.58 -40.62 29.20
CA ALA A 17 12.42 -39.25 29.62
C ALA A 17 11.14 -38.72 28.98
N GLU A 18 10.07 -38.67 29.75
CA GLU A 18 8.84 -37.96 29.45
C GLU A 18 9.19 -36.48 29.20
N LYS A 19 9.32 -36.09 27.94
CA LYS A 19 9.19 -34.69 27.53
C LYS A 19 7.71 -34.42 27.37
N SER A 20 7.16 -33.64 28.31
CA SER A 20 5.86 -33.01 28.23
C SER A 20 5.69 -32.41 26.83
N GLY A 21 4.80 -33.00 26.04
CA GLY A 21 4.35 -32.43 24.77
C GLY A 21 3.67 -31.12 25.08
N GLN A 22 4.32 -30.00 24.72
CA GLN A 22 3.60 -28.75 24.55
C GLN A 22 2.59 -28.98 23.45
N PRO A 23 1.33 -28.55 23.61
CA PRO A 23 0.37 -28.60 22.52
C PRO A 23 0.89 -27.68 21.39
N ILE A 24 1.15 -28.26 20.26
CA ILE A 24 1.36 -27.52 19.01
C ILE A 24 -0.03 -26.98 18.61
N GLY A 25 -0.41 -25.88 19.21
CA GLY A 25 -1.53 -25.05 18.83
C GLY A 25 -0.99 -23.81 18.14
N GLU A 26 -0.21 -23.96 17.08
CA GLU A 26 -0.06 -22.91 16.11
C GLU A 26 -1.39 -22.84 15.38
N GLU A 27 -2.22 -21.86 15.75
CA GLU A 27 -3.36 -21.46 14.93
C GLU A 27 -2.80 -21.12 13.55
N GLN A 28 -3.00 -22.03 12.62
CA GLN A 28 -2.62 -21.83 11.22
C GLN A 28 -3.40 -20.63 10.74
N THR A 29 -2.70 -19.55 10.40
CA THR A 29 -3.33 -18.31 9.91
C THR A 29 -4.25 -18.68 8.74
N GLN A 30 -5.54 -18.41 8.90
CA GLN A 30 -6.52 -18.68 7.85
C GLN A 30 -6.28 -17.67 6.73
N ASN A 31 -5.65 -18.12 5.64
CA ASN A 31 -5.49 -17.30 4.45
C ASN A 31 -6.88 -17.06 3.81
N PRO A 32 -7.36 -15.81 3.68
CA PRO A 32 -8.66 -15.51 3.09
C PRO A 32 -8.72 -15.82 1.57
N TYR A 33 -7.56 -15.94 0.92
CA TYR A 33 -7.47 -16.23 -0.51
C TYR A 33 -6.90 -17.62 -0.74
N THR A 34 -7.76 -18.54 -1.13
CA THR A 34 -7.44 -19.97 -1.29
C THR A 34 -7.40 -20.44 -2.75
N GLU A 35 -7.80 -19.57 -3.69
CA GLU A 35 -7.72 -19.84 -5.12
C GLU A 35 -6.83 -18.79 -5.79
N LEU A 36 -5.95 -19.24 -6.69
CA LEU A 36 -5.08 -18.34 -7.45
C LEU A 36 -5.17 -18.63 -8.96
N LEU A 37 -5.06 -17.54 -9.75
CA LEU A 37 -5.01 -17.61 -11.20
C LEU A 37 -3.81 -16.81 -11.71
N VAL A 38 -2.89 -17.49 -12.42
CA VAL A 38 -1.69 -16.90 -12.98
C VAL A 38 -1.96 -16.34 -14.37
N LEU A 39 -1.76 -15.04 -14.57
CA LEU A 39 -1.93 -14.35 -15.83
C LEU A 39 -0.59 -14.19 -16.53
N LYS A 40 -0.55 -14.58 -17.82
CA LYS A 40 0.63 -14.50 -18.68
C LYS A 40 0.40 -13.52 -19.80
N GLY A 41 1.32 -12.59 -19.99
CA GLY A 41 1.21 -11.57 -21.06
C GLY A 41 2.37 -10.62 -21.13
N HIS A 42 3.13 -10.47 -20.04
CA HIS A 42 4.35 -9.69 -20.01
C HIS A 42 5.60 -10.55 -20.23
N HIS A 43 6.65 -9.93 -20.76
CA HIS A 43 7.94 -10.59 -21.07
C HIS A 43 9.08 -10.07 -20.20
N ASP A 44 8.81 -9.07 -19.37
CA ASP A 44 9.74 -8.47 -18.41
C ASP A 44 8.99 -8.03 -17.16
N ILE A 45 9.66 -7.43 -16.18
CA ILE A 45 9.14 -7.00 -14.89
C ILE A 45 7.83 -6.23 -15.04
N VAL A 46 6.77 -6.68 -14.37
CA VAL A 46 5.51 -5.94 -14.29
C VAL A 46 5.57 -5.01 -13.08
N ARG A 47 5.57 -3.68 -13.34
CA ARG A 47 5.78 -2.68 -12.29
C ARG A 47 4.53 -2.02 -11.80
N PHE A 48 3.54 -1.86 -12.66
CA PHE A 48 2.38 -1.05 -12.39
C PHE A 48 1.09 -1.83 -12.64
N LEU A 49 0.16 -1.64 -11.73
CA LEU A 49 -1.24 -2.02 -11.87
C LEU A 49 -2.10 -0.80 -11.63
N VAL A 50 -3.19 -0.64 -12.38
CA VAL A 50 -4.20 0.39 -12.12
C VAL A 50 -5.59 -0.18 -12.35
N ALA A 51 -6.51 0.06 -11.43
CA ALA A 51 -7.92 -0.29 -11.61
C ALA A 51 -8.55 0.66 -12.65
N ILE A 52 -9.27 0.10 -13.62
CA ILE A 52 -10.04 0.84 -14.61
C ILE A 52 -11.47 1.01 -14.10
N ASP A 53 -12.05 -0.09 -13.65
CA ASP A 53 -13.37 -0.18 -13.02
C ASP A 53 -13.41 -1.41 -12.08
N ASP A 54 -14.57 -1.79 -11.59
CA ASP A 54 -14.74 -2.91 -10.66
C ASP A 54 -14.37 -4.28 -11.26
N TYR A 55 -14.32 -4.39 -12.59
CA TYR A 55 -14.12 -5.64 -13.33
C TYR A 55 -12.85 -5.68 -14.14
N ARG A 56 -12.20 -4.52 -14.38
CA ARG A 56 -11.04 -4.43 -15.27
C ARG A 56 -9.88 -3.68 -14.62
N PHE A 57 -8.69 -4.12 -14.95
CA PHE A 57 -7.46 -3.43 -14.59
C PHE A 57 -6.45 -3.45 -15.74
N ALA A 58 -5.52 -2.51 -15.69
CA ALA A 58 -4.38 -2.48 -16.58
C ALA A 58 -3.10 -2.83 -15.83
N SER A 59 -2.18 -3.50 -16.52
CA SER A 59 -0.81 -3.76 -16.07
C SER A 59 0.19 -3.19 -17.06
N ALA A 60 1.35 -2.75 -16.56
CA ALA A 60 2.43 -2.21 -17.37
C ALA A 60 3.80 -2.52 -16.77
N GLY A 61 4.82 -2.65 -17.62
CA GLY A 61 6.13 -3.09 -17.16
C GLY A 61 7.32 -2.60 -17.98
N ASP A 62 8.45 -3.25 -17.73
CA ASP A 62 9.73 -2.92 -18.35
C ASP A 62 9.80 -3.37 -19.83
N ASP A 63 8.91 -4.26 -20.27
CA ASP A 63 8.73 -4.65 -21.67
C ASP A 63 8.08 -3.57 -22.56
N GLY A 64 7.60 -2.47 -21.97
CA GLY A 64 6.93 -1.38 -22.71
C GLY A 64 5.51 -1.73 -23.16
N ILE A 65 4.98 -2.88 -22.74
CA ILE A 65 3.64 -3.36 -23.07
C ILE A 65 2.66 -2.94 -21.97
N VAL A 66 1.42 -2.68 -22.36
CA VAL A 66 0.29 -2.50 -21.43
C VAL A 66 -0.76 -3.55 -21.74
N CYS A 67 -1.15 -4.33 -20.74
CA CYS A 67 -2.19 -5.35 -20.88
C CYS A 67 -3.43 -4.94 -20.09
N LEU A 68 -4.61 -5.12 -20.69
CA LEU A 68 -5.89 -4.93 -20.02
C LEU A 68 -6.49 -6.29 -19.70
N TRP A 69 -6.99 -6.45 -18.49
CA TRP A 69 -7.44 -7.72 -17.95
C TRP A 69 -8.84 -7.63 -17.36
N ASN A 70 -9.59 -8.71 -17.48
CA ASN A 70 -10.81 -8.91 -16.70
C ASN A 70 -10.44 -9.58 -15.37
N VAL A 71 -10.78 -8.96 -14.24
CA VAL A 71 -10.42 -9.46 -12.90
C VAL A 71 -11.19 -10.73 -12.53
N GLN A 72 -12.42 -10.92 -13.05
CA GLN A 72 -13.25 -12.06 -12.72
C GLN A 72 -12.78 -13.33 -13.47
N SER A 73 -12.53 -13.22 -14.78
CA SER A 73 -12.14 -14.38 -15.61
C SER A 73 -10.62 -14.56 -15.69
N GLY A 74 -9.83 -13.52 -15.45
CA GLY A 74 -8.40 -13.47 -15.73
C GLY A 74 -8.08 -13.42 -17.23
N GLU A 75 -9.06 -13.12 -18.07
CA GLU A 75 -8.88 -13.00 -19.51
C GLU A 75 -8.13 -11.72 -19.87
N LYS A 76 -7.16 -11.82 -20.79
CA LYS A 76 -6.51 -10.68 -21.38
C LYS A 76 -7.42 -10.07 -22.46
N LEU A 77 -7.97 -8.89 -22.18
CA LEU A 77 -8.88 -8.19 -23.07
C LEU A 77 -8.12 -7.54 -24.25
N PHE A 78 -7.04 -6.86 -23.93
CA PHE A 78 -6.20 -6.17 -24.91
C PHE A 78 -4.72 -6.23 -24.52
N GLU A 79 -3.87 -6.18 -25.55
CA GLU A 79 -2.43 -5.98 -25.45
C GLU A 79 -2.04 -4.75 -26.28
N LEU A 80 -1.55 -3.71 -25.61
CA LEU A 80 -1.39 -2.38 -26.19
C LEU A 80 0.10 -2.09 -26.43
N HIS A 81 0.44 -1.79 -27.68
CA HIS A 81 1.81 -1.58 -28.13
C HIS A 81 1.96 -0.16 -28.71
N ALA A 82 2.70 0.70 -28.05
CA ALA A 82 3.08 2.02 -28.58
C ALA A 82 4.38 2.55 -28.00
N HIS A 83 4.83 2.00 -26.87
CA HIS A 83 6.08 2.39 -26.26
C HIS A 83 7.24 1.49 -26.71
N THR A 84 8.43 2.08 -26.84
CA THR A 84 9.66 1.39 -27.25
C THR A 84 10.59 1.10 -26.09
N HIS A 85 10.29 1.61 -24.90
CA HIS A 85 11.07 1.45 -23.68
C HIS A 85 10.12 1.21 -22.50
N LYS A 86 10.69 0.87 -21.35
CA LYS A 86 9.95 0.56 -20.11
C LYS A 86 8.96 1.66 -19.75
N ILE A 87 7.81 1.23 -19.26
CA ILE A 87 6.80 2.11 -18.69
C ILE A 87 7.32 2.70 -17.38
N THR A 88 7.13 3.99 -17.20
CA THR A 88 7.60 4.75 -16.02
C THR A 88 6.46 5.26 -15.16
N ALA A 89 5.25 5.37 -15.71
CA ALA A 89 4.04 5.71 -14.95
C ALA A 89 2.80 5.21 -15.69
N LEU A 90 1.79 4.84 -14.92
CA LEU A 90 0.48 4.38 -15.36
C LEU A 90 -0.59 5.04 -14.50
N ALA A 91 -1.62 5.61 -15.10
CA ALA A 91 -2.75 6.20 -14.39
C ALA A 91 -4.06 5.95 -15.13
N ALA A 92 -5.15 5.71 -14.40
CA ALA A 92 -6.50 5.61 -14.93
C ALA A 92 -7.26 6.90 -14.61
N PHE A 93 -8.17 7.27 -15.50
CA PHE A 93 -9.07 8.38 -15.24
C PHE A 93 -10.31 7.85 -14.50
N PRO A 94 -10.59 8.34 -13.30
CA PRO A 94 -11.82 7.99 -12.62
C PRO A 94 -13.02 8.53 -13.42
N LEU A 95 -14.05 7.70 -13.54
CA LEU A 95 -15.30 8.11 -14.17
C LEU A 95 -15.91 9.26 -13.36
N SER A 96 -16.16 10.38 -14.02
CA SER A 96 -16.99 11.44 -13.45
C SER A 96 -18.46 11.13 -13.70
N ASP A 97 -19.28 11.14 -12.66
CA ASP A 97 -20.76 10.95 -12.77
C ASP A 97 -21.45 12.01 -13.65
N THR A 98 -20.71 13.07 -13.98
CA THR A 98 -21.24 14.22 -14.76
C THR A 98 -21.00 14.12 -16.27
N CYS A 99 -20.31 13.09 -16.77
CA CYS A 99 -19.99 12.96 -18.19
C CYS A 99 -20.97 12.01 -18.89
N GLU A 100 -21.64 12.49 -19.93
CA GLU A 100 -22.57 11.68 -20.74
C GLU A 100 -21.85 10.58 -21.55
N GLU A 101 -20.55 10.72 -21.81
CA GLU A 101 -19.70 9.72 -22.44
C GLU A 101 -18.83 9.02 -21.39
N LYS A 102 -19.23 7.83 -20.97
CA LYS A 102 -18.48 6.95 -20.08
C LYS A 102 -17.36 6.24 -20.84
N CYS A 103 -16.32 6.96 -21.23
CA CYS A 103 -15.13 6.37 -21.83
C CYS A 103 -14.06 6.15 -20.76
N HIS A 104 -13.68 4.90 -20.55
CA HIS A 104 -12.61 4.51 -19.63
C HIS A 104 -11.26 4.73 -20.31
N MET A 105 -10.46 5.64 -19.80
CA MET A 105 -9.16 5.96 -20.35
C MET A 105 -8.03 5.66 -19.37
N ILE A 106 -6.91 5.19 -19.90
CA ILE A 106 -5.65 5.10 -19.16
C ILE A 106 -4.56 5.89 -19.87
N TRP A 107 -3.65 6.40 -19.07
CA TRP A 107 -2.47 7.13 -19.53
C TRP A 107 -1.23 6.36 -19.13
N THR A 108 -0.32 6.26 -20.09
CA THR A 108 0.96 5.57 -19.90
C THR A 108 2.09 6.50 -20.26
N ALA A 109 3.11 6.58 -19.42
CA ALA A 109 4.36 7.26 -19.72
C ALA A 109 5.50 6.25 -19.76
N ALA A 110 6.48 6.48 -20.62
CA ALA A 110 7.62 5.58 -20.76
C ALA A 110 8.96 6.30 -20.84
N ALA A 111 10.04 5.53 -20.71
CA ALA A 111 11.40 6.02 -20.82
C ALA A 111 11.76 6.49 -22.25
N ASP A 112 10.92 6.18 -23.24
CA ASP A 112 11.00 6.73 -24.60
C ASP A 112 10.57 8.21 -24.71
N ARG A 113 10.27 8.84 -23.57
CA ARG A 113 9.82 10.24 -23.46
C ARG A 113 8.50 10.50 -24.17
N THR A 114 7.63 9.52 -24.18
CA THR A 114 6.27 9.66 -24.71
C THR A 114 5.23 9.39 -23.64
N VAL A 115 4.07 10.02 -23.81
CA VAL A 115 2.84 9.70 -23.07
C VAL A 115 1.79 9.29 -24.09
N VAL A 116 1.11 8.18 -23.82
CA VAL A 116 0.07 7.62 -24.68
C VAL A 116 -1.21 7.48 -23.89
N VAL A 117 -2.33 7.84 -24.54
CA VAL A 117 -3.67 7.65 -23.99
C VAL A 117 -4.39 6.56 -24.76
N TRP A 118 -5.05 5.72 -24.01
CA TRP A 118 -5.74 4.56 -24.52
C TRP A 118 -7.21 4.58 -24.12
N ASP A 119 -8.05 4.17 -25.05
CA ASP A 119 -9.43 3.82 -24.80
C ASP A 119 -9.48 2.37 -24.32
N CYS A 120 -9.91 2.14 -23.07
CA CYS A 120 -9.96 0.81 -22.48
C CYS A 120 -11.10 -0.06 -23.02
N ASP A 121 -12.11 0.53 -23.64
CA ASP A 121 -13.27 -0.19 -24.15
C ASP A 121 -13.00 -0.77 -25.54
N SER A 122 -12.19 -0.09 -26.36
CA SER A 122 -11.81 -0.55 -27.69
C SER A 122 -10.36 -1.05 -27.80
N GLY A 123 -9.51 -0.79 -26.80
CA GLY A 123 -8.08 -1.09 -26.84
C GLY A 123 -7.29 -0.20 -27.81
N ARG A 124 -7.87 0.91 -28.27
CA ARG A 124 -7.24 1.77 -29.27
C ARG A 124 -6.43 2.89 -28.63
N GLN A 125 -5.32 3.22 -29.26
CA GLN A 125 -4.58 4.44 -28.98
C GLN A 125 -5.42 5.64 -29.42
N ILE A 126 -5.77 6.51 -28.46
CA ILE A 126 -6.48 7.77 -28.75
C ILE A 126 -5.47 8.81 -29.20
N HIS A 127 -4.37 8.95 -28.44
CA HIS A 127 -3.38 9.99 -28.71
C HIS A 127 -2.00 9.60 -28.22
N LYS A 128 -0.94 10.19 -28.82
CA LYS A 128 0.44 10.04 -28.38
C LYS A 128 1.13 11.40 -28.39
N VAL A 129 1.73 11.75 -27.26
CA VAL A 129 2.51 12.98 -27.07
C VAL A 129 3.98 12.62 -26.94
N SER A 130 4.84 13.30 -27.72
CA SER A 130 6.30 13.05 -27.77
C SER A 130 7.14 14.32 -27.61
N CYS A 131 6.57 15.36 -26.99
CA CYS A 131 7.24 16.66 -26.84
C CYS A 131 8.04 16.81 -25.54
N PHE A 132 8.25 15.73 -24.78
CA PHE A 132 8.95 15.81 -23.50
C PHE A 132 10.47 15.85 -23.68
N HIS A 133 11.13 16.74 -22.95
CA HIS A 133 12.59 16.86 -22.96
C HIS A 133 13.25 15.72 -22.15
N SER A 134 12.61 15.30 -21.06
CA SER A 134 13.07 14.18 -20.21
C SER A 134 11.98 13.10 -20.08
N THR A 135 12.32 12.02 -19.40
CA THR A 135 11.37 10.96 -19.06
C THR A 135 10.31 11.49 -18.11
N VAL A 136 9.04 11.25 -18.41
CA VAL A 136 7.94 11.46 -17.46
C VAL A 136 8.01 10.39 -16.38
N LYS A 137 8.12 10.80 -15.11
CA LYS A 137 8.31 9.92 -13.95
C LYS A 137 7.01 9.59 -13.22
N CYS A 138 6.06 10.51 -13.24
CA CYS A 138 4.78 10.33 -12.57
C CYS A 138 3.64 10.99 -13.35
N LEU A 139 2.46 10.43 -13.18
CA LEU A 139 1.20 10.90 -13.73
C LEU A 139 0.20 11.02 -12.59
N THR A 140 -0.56 12.11 -12.55
CA THR A 140 -1.57 12.36 -11.52
C THR A 140 -2.79 13.01 -12.12
N VAL A 141 -3.97 12.63 -11.67
CA VAL A 141 -5.24 13.24 -12.07
C VAL A 141 -5.68 14.22 -11.00
N LEU A 142 -5.98 15.44 -11.36
CA LEU A 142 -6.65 16.41 -10.49
C LEU A 142 -8.16 16.31 -10.73
N GLN A 143 -8.85 15.59 -9.87
CA GLN A 143 -10.28 15.31 -10.03
C GLN A 143 -11.13 16.58 -9.98
N ARG A 144 -10.78 17.54 -9.11
CA ARG A 144 -11.53 18.79 -8.92
C ARG A 144 -11.49 19.71 -10.14
N LEU A 145 -10.42 19.66 -10.90
CA LEU A 145 -10.21 20.51 -12.07
C LEU A 145 -10.40 19.78 -13.39
N ASP A 146 -10.58 18.46 -13.32
CA ASP A 146 -10.71 17.60 -14.49
C ASP A 146 -9.53 17.70 -15.47
N VAL A 147 -8.30 17.74 -14.92
CA VAL A 147 -7.05 17.86 -15.67
C VAL A 147 -6.04 16.79 -15.25
N TRP A 148 -5.08 16.53 -16.11
CA TRP A 148 -3.96 15.63 -15.87
C TRP A 148 -2.67 16.39 -15.63
N LEU A 149 -1.83 15.80 -14.82
CA LEU A 149 -0.47 16.28 -14.61
C LEU A 149 0.53 15.21 -14.99
N SER A 150 1.57 15.63 -15.68
CA SER A 150 2.77 14.82 -15.91
C SER A 150 3.96 15.50 -15.29
N GLY A 151 4.71 14.73 -14.49
CA GLY A 151 5.92 15.17 -13.80
C GLY A 151 7.16 14.48 -14.34
N GLY A 152 8.21 15.25 -14.53
CA GLY A 152 9.54 14.89 -14.95
C GLY A 152 10.44 16.08 -14.70
N SER A 153 11.25 16.53 -15.68
CA SER A 153 11.98 17.81 -15.61
C SER A 153 11.05 19.02 -15.54
N ASP A 154 9.81 18.87 -16.05
CA ASP A 154 8.77 19.90 -16.06
C ASP A 154 7.49 19.33 -15.43
N LEU A 155 6.68 20.21 -14.85
CA LEU A 155 5.29 19.93 -14.54
C LEU A 155 4.45 20.43 -15.72
N CYS A 156 3.75 19.51 -16.39
CA CYS A 156 2.82 19.84 -17.46
C CYS A 156 1.38 19.55 -17.03
N VAL A 157 0.46 20.41 -17.44
CA VAL A 157 -0.98 20.33 -17.18
C VAL A 157 -1.70 20.09 -18.49
N TRP A 158 -2.55 19.08 -18.55
CA TRP A 158 -3.23 18.60 -19.75
C TRP A 158 -4.73 18.52 -19.54
N ASN A 159 -5.51 18.84 -20.56
CA ASN A 159 -6.94 18.57 -20.55
C ASN A 159 -7.25 17.12 -20.98
N ARG A 160 -8.52 16.72 -20.95
CA ARG A 160 -8.97 15.38 -21.40
C ARG A 160 -8.65 15.08 -22.87
N LYS A 161 -8.52 16.11 -23.71
CA LYS A 161 -8.20 15.96 -25.14
C LYS A 161 -6.71 15.90 -25.42
N LEU A 162 -5.86 15.94 -24.36
CA LEU A 162 -4.39 16.01 -24.45
C LEU A 162 -3.84 17.30 -25.03
N ASP A 163 -4.59 18.38 -24.99
CA ASP A 163 -4.02 19.68 -25.23
C ASP A 163 -3.23 20.11 -24.00
N LEU A 164 -2.02 20.58 -24.22
CA LEU A 164 -1.20 21.18 -23.17
C LEU A 164 -1.81 22.52 -22.76
N LEU A 165 -2.28 22.60 -21.52
CA LEU A 165 -2.89 23.82 -20.99
C LEU A 165 -1.82 24.81 -20.51
N CYS A 166 -0.88 24.34 -19.70
CA CYS A 166 0.27 25.11 -19.26
C CYS A 166 1.38 24.18 -18.77
N LYS A 167 2.56 24.73 -18.58
CA LYS A 167 3.71 24.02 -17.99
C LYS A 167 4.60 24.96 -17.19
N THR A 168 5.28 24.41 -16.17
CA THR A 168 6.39 25.12 -15.52
C THR A 168 7.63 25.00 -16.39
N SER A 169 8.45 26.04 -16.44
CA SER A 169 9.77 25.97 -17.06
C SER A 169 10.83 25.75 -15.98
N HIS A 170 11.66 24.72 -16.19
CA HIS A 170 12.91 24.42 -15.48
C HIS A 170 12.82 24.32 -13.95
N LEU A 171 12.46 23.14 -13.46
CA LEU A 171 12.84 22.67 -12.12
C LEU A 171 14.34 22.34 -12.21
N ILE A 172 15.17 23.15 -11.58
CA ILE A 172 16.57 23.35 -11.96
C ILE A 172 17.48 22.17 -11.74
N ASP A 173 17.24 21.20 -10.88
CA ASP A 173 18.24 20.16 -10.56
C ASP A 173 17.73 18.72 -10.37
N ALA A 174 16.44 18.48 -10.35
CA ALA A 174 15.90 17.14 -10.17
C ALA A 174 14.52 16.96 -10.83
N ASP A 175 14.21 15.73 -11.25
CA ASP A 175 12.89 15.39 -11.80
C ASP A 175 11.83 15.32 -10.69
N ILE A 176 10.60 15.65 -11.04
CA ILE A 176 9.41 15.35 -10.22
C ILE A 176 9.19 13.84 -10.25
N THR A 177 9.29 13.20 -9.09
CA THR A 177 9.18 11.74 -8.95
C THR A 177 7.81 11.26 -8.47
N ALA A 178 7.09 12.08 -7.72
CA ALA A 178 5.75 11.80 -7.23
C ALA A 178 4.94 13.08 -7.03
N MET A 179 3.63 13.00 -7.14
CA MET A 179 2.71 14.12 -6.97
C MET A 179 1.42 13.67 -6.29
N ILE A 180 0.84 14.55 -5.47
CA ILE A 180 -0.50 14.36 -4.90
C ILE A 180 -1.33 15.65 -5.05
N GLU A 181 -2.65 15.48 -5.23
CA GLU A 181 -3.60 16.59 -5.20
C GLU A 181 -3.77 17.13 -3.79
N LEU A 182 -3.76 18.46 -3.64
CA LEU A 182 -4.05 19.18 -2.41
C LEU A 182 -5.24 20.12 -2.60
N PRO A 183 -5.87 20.58 -1.49
CA PRO A 183 -6.94 21.56 -1.56
C PRO A 183 -6.54 22.87 -2.26
N LYS A 184 -7.54 23.67 -2.66
CA LYS A 184 -7.37 24.99 -3.29
C LYS A 184 -6.58 24.94 -4.60
N ASN A 185 -6.78 23.89 -5.40
CA ASN A 185 -6.10 23.67 -6.68
C ASN A 185 -4.58 23.64 -6.56
N CYS A 186 -4.09 23.09 -5.45
CA CYS A 186 -2.67 22.90 -5.21
C CYS A 186 -2.25 21.45 -5.47
N VAL A 187 -0.97 21.28 -5.73
CA VAL A 187 -0.30 19.99 -5.93
C VAL A 187 0.99 20.00 -5.13
N ALA A 188 1.21 18.98 -4.33
CA ALA A 188 2.51 18.73 -3.74
C ALA A 188 3.32 17.81 -4.68
N ALA A 189 4.52 18.20 -5.00
CA ALA A 189 5.43 17.48 -5.88
C ALA A 189 6.76 17.20 -5.18
N ALA A 190 7.20 15.95 -5.19
CA ALA A 190 8.51 15.53 -4.70
C ALA A 190 9.57 15.76 -5.77
N VAL A 191 10.58 16.56 -5.47
CA VAL A 191 11.69 16.93 -6.36
C VAL A 191 13.01 16.70 -5.62
N GLY A 192 13.58 15.53 -5.74
CA GLY A 192 14.69 15.12 -4.89
C GLY A 192 14.27 15.18 -3.42
N LYS A 193 15.01 15.93 -2.59
CA LYS A 193 14.70 16.15 -1.17
C LYS A 193 13.73 17.29 -0.90
N GLU A 194 13.32 18.01 -1.93
CA GLU A 194 12.47 19.17 -1.83
C GLU A 194 11.01 18.81 -2.08
N LEU A 195 10.12 19.34 -1.29
CA LEU A 195 8.68 19.27 -1.52
C LEU A 195 8.20 20.62 -2.04
N ILE A 196 7.78 20.67 -3.29
CA ILE A 196 7.34 21.90 -3.94
C ILE A 196 5.82 21.90 -4.05
N ILE A 197 5.21 22.98 -3.59
CA ILE A 197 3.77 23.21 -3.71
C ILE A 197 3.51 24.11 -4.91
N PHE A 198 2.83 23.55 -5.90
CA PHE A 198 2.34 24.27 -7.06
C PHE A 198 0.86 24.63 -6.88
N ARG A 199 0.44 25.75 -7.47
CA ARG A 199 -0.97 26.10 -7.56
C ARG A 199 -1.34 26.31 -9.02
N LEU A 200 -2.47 25.73 -9.39
CA LEU A 200 -3.09 25.92 -10.71
C LEU A 200 -4.10 27.05 -10.62
N LYS A 201 -4.06 27.95 -11.58
CA LYS A 201 -5.07 28.99 -11.80
C LYS A 201 -5.64 28.86 -13.20
N THR A 202 -6.94 29.10 -13.31
CA THR A 202 -7.62 29.23 -14.59
C THR A 202 -8.36 30.57 -14.63
N SER A 203 -8.43 31.17 -15.81
CA SER A 203 -9.25 32.35 -16.08
C SER A 203 -10.73 32.04 -15.87
N ARG A 204 -11.57 33.06 -15.68
CA ARG A 204 -13.01 32.88 -15.44
C ARG A 204 -13.75 32.19 -16.60
N ASP A 205 -13.23 32.32 -17.81
CA ASP A 205 -13.73 31.68 -19.03
C ASP A 205 -13.11 30.32 -19.32
N GLY A 206 -12.16 29.83 -18.46
CA GLY A 206 -11.50 28.55 -18.61
C GLY A 206 -10.49 28.46 -19.77
N THR A 207 -10.19 29.55 -20.44
CA THR A 207 -9.34 29.56 -21.65
C THR A 207 -7.84 29.65 -21.32
N GLU A 208 -7.49 30.37 -20.27
CA GLU A 208 -6.11 30.56 -19.85
C GLU A 208 -5.80 29.78 -18.56
N TRP A 209 -4.74 29.03 -18.60
CA TRP A 209 -4.22 28.26 -17.49
C TRP A 209 -2.82 28.70 -17.14
N ASP A 210 -2.53 28.74 -15.85
CA ASP A 210 -1.22 29.02 -15.31
C ASP A 210 -0.91 28.11 -14.13
N VAL A 211 0.36 27.74 -14.02
CA VAL A 211 0.88 26.94 -12.91
C VAL A 211 2.13 27.61 -12.33
N PHE A 212 2.14 27.88 -11.05
CA PHE A 212 3.25 28.57 -10.38
C PHE A 212 3.57 27.94 -9.04
N GLU A 213 4.84 28.02 -8.67
CA GLU A 213 5.33 27.61 -7.35
C GLU A 213 4.81 28.58 -6.30
N VAL A 214 4.18 28.03 -5.25
CA VAL A 214 3.68 28.78 -4.09
C VAL A 214 4.64 28.69 -2.93
N LYS A 215 5.20 27.50 -2.68
CA LYS A 215 6.08 27.26 -1.54
C LYS A 215 7.03 26.11 -1.85
N ARG A 216 8.23 26.20 -1.31
CA ARG A 216 9.24 25.13 -1.36
C ARG A 216 9.62 24.77 0.08
N LEU A 217 9.47 23.51 0.43
CA LEU A 217 9.72 22.95 1.74
C LEU A 217 11.01 22.12 1.69
N LEU A 218 11.96 22.43 2.57
CA LEU A 218 13.33 21.89 2.57
C LEU A 218 13.62 21.10 3.84
N ASP A 219 12.59 20.53 4.44
CA ASP A 219 12.67 19.91 5.76
C ASP A 219 13.20 18.46 5.70
N HIS A 220 13.13 17.79 4.54
CA HIS A 220 13.74 16.48 4.34
C HIS A 220 15.26 16.57 4.13
N GLN A 221 16.00 15.62 4.70
CA GLN A 221 17.46 15.53 4.57
C GLN A 221 17.88 14.83 3.29
N ASP A 222 17.05 13.91 2.77
CA ASP A 222 17.30 13.17 1.53
C ASP A 222 16.02 13.04 0.70
N ASN A 223 16.15 12.41 -0.47
CA ASN A 223 15.09 12.29 -1.46
C ASN A 223 13.77 11.78 -0.87
N ILE A 224 12.70 12.45 -1.24
CA ILE A 224 11.34 12.05 -0.95
C ILE A 224 10.98 10.91 -1.89
N VAL A 225 10.59 9.76 -1.34
CA VAL A 225 10.26 8.54 -2.12
C VAL A 225 8.79 8.20 -2.09
N SER A 226 8.05 8.70 -1.11
CA SER A 226 6.61 8.42 -0.97
C SER A 226 5.84 9.63 -0.49
N LEU A 227 4.62 9.80 -1.04
CA LEU A 227 3.64 10.81 -0.65
C LEU A 227 2.28 10.15 -0.52
N VAL A 228 1.51 10.56 0.47
CA VAL A 228 0.12 10.14 0.65
C VAL A 228 -0.75 11.29 1.11
N SER A 229 -1.93 11.44 0.50
CA SER A 229 -2.99 12.30 1.01
C SER A 229 -3.76 11.52 2.06
N VAL A 230 -3.83 12.05 3.28
CA VAL A 230 -4.55 11.40 4.40
C VAL A 230 -5.99 11.90 4.45
N SER A 231 -6.15 13.20 4.32
CA SER A 231 -7.46 13.88 4.30
C SER A 231 -7.35 15.21 3.54
N GLU A 232 -8.45 15.93 3.44
CA GLU A 232 -8.39 17.30 2.89
C GLU A 232 -7.48 18.26 3.68
N LEU A 233 -7.20 17.95 4.95
CA LEU A 233 -6.42 18.81 5.85
C LEU A 233 -5.00 18.33 6.06
N ILE A 234 -4.70 17.05 5.78
CA ILE A 234 -3.43 16.43 6.16
C ILE A 234 -2.90 15.58 5.00
N PHE A 235 -1.60 15.68 4.75
CA PHE A 235 -0.85 14.76 3.91
C PHE A 235 0.47 14.37 4.58
N ALA A 236 1.11 13.31 4.10
CA ALA A 236 2.37 12.84 4.63
C ALA A 236 3.39 12.54 3.53
N THR A 237 4.67 12.69 3.87
CA THR A 237 5.81 12.42 2.99
C THR A 237 6.81 11.52 3.68
N GLY A 238 7.41 10.59 2.93
CA GLY A 238 8.45 9.69 3.40
C GLY A 238 9.74 9.84 2.61
N SER A 239 10.90 9.84 3.29
CA SER A 239 12.21 9.99 2.65
C SER A 239 13.03 8.70 2.60
N TYR A 240 14.09 8.75 1.80
CA TYR A 240 15.03 7.63 1.63
C TYR A 240 15.84 7.32 2.92
N VAL A 241 16.01 8.30 3.81
CA VAL A 241 16.70 8.11 5.10
C VAL A 241 15.75 7.82 6.27
N GLY A 242 14.48 7.52 5.97
CA GLY A 242 13.52 7.05 6.99
C GLY A 242 12.74 8.15 7.70
N GLU A 243 12.68 9.36 7.16
CA GLU A 243 11.88 10.41 7.75
C GLU A 243 10.44 10.32 7.29
N LEU A 244 9.51 10.40 8.21
CA LEU A 244 8.08 10.62 7.99
C LEU A 244 7.75 12.02 8.46
N ILE A 245 7.25 12.86 7.57
CA ILE A 245 6.76 14.20 7.93
C ILE A 245 5.26 14.27 7.60
N VAL A 246 4.50 14.77 8.57
CA VAL A 246 3.06 15.01 8.42
C VAL A 246 2.85 16.53 8.30
N TRP A 247 2.10 16.94 7.30
CA TRP A 247 1.90 18.32 6.90
C TRP A 247 0.45 18.74 6.98
N ASP A 248 0.20 19.99 7.30
CA ASP A 248 -1.07 20.64 7.06
C ASP A 248 -1.24 20.95 5.56
N SER A 249 -2.37 20.61 4.97
CA SER A 249 -2.62 20.81 3.54
C SER A 249 -3.00 22.24 3.15
N LEU A 250 -3.32 23.11 4.11
CA LEU A 250 -3.80 24.46 3.86
C LEU A 250 -2.70 25.52 3.91
N ASP A 251 -1.79 25.40 4.87
CA ASP A 251 -0.69 26.33 5.10
C ASP A 251 0.70 25.70 4.96
N TRP A 252 0.74 24.36 4.77
CA TRP A 252 1.95 23.58 4.54
C TRP A 252 2.93 23.66 5.71
N THR A 253 2.41 23.73 6.92
CA THR A 253 3.22 23.65 8.14
C THR A 253 3.41 22.19 8.55
N MET A 254 4.59 21.90 9.11
CA MET A 254 4.91 20.59 9.68
C MET A 254 4.09 20.38 10.95
N GLN A 255 3.25 19.34 10.96
CA GLN A 255 2.43 18.94 12.10
C GLN A 255 3.14 17.90 12.97
N ALA A 256 3.94 17.03 12.35
CA ALA A 256 4.71 16.01 13.04
C ALA A 256 5.93 15.58 12.21
N TYR A 257 6.95 15.09 12.91
CA TYR A 257 8.18 14.52 12.35
C TYR A 257 8.53 13.25 13.10
N GLU A 258 8.77 12.16 12.39
CA GLU A 258 9.21 10.88 12.93
C GLU A 258 10.40 10.35 12.11
N CYS A 259 11.46 9.93 12.78
CA CYS A 259 12.62 9.32 12.13
C CYS A 259 13.21 8.16 12.97
N ASN A 260 12.67 7.92 14.16
CA ASN A 260 13.20 6.92 15.08
C ASN A 260 12.27 5.69 15.16
N TRP A 261 12.36 4.82 14.16
CA TRP A 261 11.56 3.59 14.08
C TRP A 261 11.97 2.51 15.09
N ASP A 262 13.13 2.66 15.74
CA ASP A 262 13.66 1.70 16.73
C ASP A 262 13.28 2.00 18.18
N ALA A 263 12.68 3.16 18.45
CA ALA A 263 12.23 3.51 19.79
C ALA A 263 11.09 2.59 20.23
N SER A 264 11.45 1.40 20.67
CA SER A 264 10.57 0.53 21.43
C SER A 264 10.03 1.30 22.63
N LEU A 265 8.72 1.24 22.81
CA LEU A 265 8.00 1.65 24.01
C LEU A 265 8.79 1.17 25.26
N HIS A 266 9.38 2.13 26.00
CA HIS A 266 10.16 1.93 27.21
C HIS A 266 11.56 1.26 27.05
N VAL A 267 12.58 2.05 26.74
CA VAL A 267 13.96 1.73 27.09
C VAL A 267 14.61 2.95 27.77
N ASP A 268 15.28 2.67 28.91
CA ASP A 268 16.05 3.60 29.74
C ASP A 268 16.99 4.49 28.92
N PRO A 269 17.13 5.79 29.28
CA PRO A 269 17.90 6.77 28.50
C PRO A 269 19.43 6.58 28.48
N GLN A 270 19.97 5.44 28.86
CA GLN A 270 21.42 5.28 29.07
C GLN A 270 22.16 4.29 28.13
N GLN A 271 21.53 3.80 27.06
CA GLN A 271 22.24 2.98 26.05
C GLN A 271 22.12 3.55 24.66
N GLU A 272 22.98 4.53 24.33
CA GLU A 272 23.31 4.87 22.93
C GLU A 272 24.17 3.74 22.33
N ILE A 273 23.53 2.77 21.68
CA ILE A 273 24.24 1.87 20.78
C ILE A 273 24.09 2.41 19.36
N LYS A 274 25.15 3.02 18.84
CA LYS A 274 25.26 3.36 17.42
C LYS A 274 25.32 2.07 16.61
N LEU A 275 24.19 1.60 16.11
CA LEU A 275 24.11 0.61 15.05
C LEU A 275 24.16 1.37 13.72
N SER A 276 25.21 1.14 12.93
CA SER A 276 25.29 1.57 11.54
C SER A 276 24.38 0.67 10.72
N HIS A 277 23.12 1.06 10.50
CA HIS A 277 22.25 0.40 9.55
C HIS A 277 22.63 0.75 8.12
N SER A 278 22.47 -0.19 7.17
CA SER A 278 22.62 0.11 5.76
C SER A 278 21.50 1.09 5.34
N GLN A 279 21.80 2.03 4.47
CA GLN A 279 20.85 3.11 4.10
C GLN A 279 19.51 2.58 3.58
N ASN A 280 19.46 1.40 2.96
CA ASN A 280 18.23 0.81 2.44
C ASN A 280 17.33 0.19 3.52
N GLU A 281 17.83 -0.04 4.74
CA GLU A 281 17.08 -0.68 5.82
C GLU A 281 16.14 0.29 6.55
N VAL A 282 16.24 1.58 6.29
CA VAL A 282 15.45 2.62 6.96
C VAL A 282 14.58 3.46 6.03
N SER A 283 14.69 3.29 4.71
CA SER A 283 13.92 4.07 3.74
C SER A 283 12.41 3.86 3.87
N VAL A 284 11.63 4.95 3.87
CA VAL A 284 10.15 4.92 3.84
C VAL A 284 9.70 4.69 2.40
N GLN A 285 9.65 3.44 1.97
CA GLN A 285 9.39 3.05 0.58
C GLN A 285 7.99 3.40 0.10
N HIS A 286 6.99 3.19 0.96
CA HIS A 286 5.61 3.45 0.63
C HIS A 286 4.82 3.90 1.86
N LEU A 287 3.85 4.76 1.62
CA LEU A 287 2.91 5.26 2.61
C LEU A 287 1.48 4.92 2.19
N ALA A 288 0.68 4.45 3.14
CA ALA A 288 -0.76 4.35 3.03
C ALA A 288 -1.41 5.05 4.21
N SER A 289 -2.67 5.38 4.12
CA SER A 289 -3.38 6.05 5.22
C SER A 289 -4.82 5.61 5.31
N ASP A 290 -5.36 5.72 6.51
CA ASP A 290 -6.77 5.85 6.79
C ASP A 290 -7.01 7.22 7.44
N GLU A 291 -8.24 7.49 7.92
CA GLU A 291 -8.57 8.80 8.53
C GLU A 291 -7.79 9.07 9.83
N GLU A 292 -7.30 8.05 10.53
CA GLU A 292 -6.68 8.14 11.85
C GLU A 292 -5.16 7.92 11.85
N CYS A 293 -4.66 7.13 10.89
CA CYS A 293 -3.29 6.64 10.90
C CYS A 293 -2.59 6.78 9.55
N VAL A 294 -1.27 6.94 9.60
CA VAL A 294 -0.37 6.73 8.47
C VAL A 294 0.37 5.41 8.68
N PHE A 295 0.29 4.55 7.69
CA PHE A 295 1.00 3.28 7.63
C PHE A 295 2.26 3.47 6.79
N ALA A 296 3.41 3.13 7.35
CA ALA A 296 4.69 3.31 6.70
C ALA A 296 5.40 1.97 6.48
N ALA A 297 5.76 1.69 5.23
CA ALA A 297 6.68 0.62 4.87
C ALA A 297 8.11 1.14 5.03
N VAL A 298 8.83 0.67 6.06
CA VAL A 298 10.18 1.13 6.39
C VAL A 298 11.14 -0.06 6.37
N GLY A 299 11.98 -0.15 5.35
CA GLY A 299 12.82 -1.30 5.12
C GLY A 299 12.01 -2.60 5.07
N LYS A 300 12.27 -3.53 5.98
CA LYS A 300 11.53 -4.81 6.10
C LYS A 300 10.29 -4.72 6.98
N GLY A 301 10.07 -3.59 7.62
CA GLY A 301 9.05 -3.40 8.64
C GLY A 301 7.86 -2.60 8.16
N ILE A 302 6.78 -2.68 8.95
CA ILE A 302 5.58 -1.88 8.82
C ILE A 302 5.32 -1.18 10.15
N TYR A 303 5.02 0.11 10.10
CA TYR A 303 4.79 0.96 11.26
C TYR A 303 3.50 1.72 11.11
N VAL A 304 2.75 1.84 12.19
CA VAL A 304 1.46 2.52 12.25
C VAL A 304 1.61 3.78 13.11
N TYR A 305 1.60 4.92 12.46
CA TYR A 305 1.70 6.23 13.09
C TYR A 305 0.30 6.83 13.28
N ASN A 306 -0.12 7.06 14.52
CA ASN A 306 -1.42 7.67 14.82
C ASN A 306 -1.31 9.19 14.82
N LEU A 307 -2.16 9.85 14.03
CA LEU A 307 -2.14 11.30 13.81
C LEU A 307 -2.56 12.09 15.04
N GLN A 308 -3.52 11.59 15.80
CA GLN A 308 -4.00 12.26 17.00
C GLN A 308 -3.00 12.14 18.16
N MET A 309 -2.45 10.93 18.35
CA MET A 309 -1.47 10.66 19.41
C MET A 309 -0.07 11.16 19.06
N LYS A 310 0.18 11.49 17.79
CA LYS A 310 1.47 11.91 17.22
C LYS A 310 2.63 10.98 17.57
N ARG A 311 2.38 9.67 17.47
CA ARG A 311 3.38 8.62 17.75
C ARG A 311 3.07 7.33 17.03
N VAL A 312 4.07 6.47 16.92
CA VAL A 312 3.88 5.07 16.47
C VAL A 312 3.10 4.31 17.55
N ILE A 313 1.99 3.68 17.18
CA ILE A 313 1.10 2.93 18.07
C ILE A 313 1.24 1.41 17.92
N ALA A 314 1.61 0.94 16.73
CA ALA A 314 1.85 -0.47 16.42
C ALA A 314 2.93 -0.59 15.36
N PHE A 315 3.66 -1.69 15.39
CA PHE A 315 4.68 -1.99 14.38
C PHE A 315 4.99 -3.48 14.30
N GLN A 316 5.53 -3.87 13.15
CA GLN A 316 6.16 -5.16 12.92
C GLN A 316 7.51 -4.93 12.23
N LYS A 317 8.61 -5.02 12.98
CA LYS A 317 9.97 -4.71 12.50
C LYS A 317 10.44 -5.63 11.37
N THR A 318 10.01 -6.87 11.41
CA THR A 318 10.31 -7.92 10.42
C THR A 318 9.01 -8.41 9.81
N ALA A 319 8.25 -7.46 9.24
CA ALA A 319 7.01 -7.78 8.55
C ALA A 319 7.26 -8.69 7.34
N HIS A 320 8.43 -8.57 6.72
CA HIS A 320 8.88 -9.38 5.59
C HIS A 320 10.37 -9.74 5.73
N ASP A 321 10.84 -10.69 4.92
CA ASP A 321 12.24 -11.11 4.89
C ASP A 321 13.13 -10.14 4.08
N SER A 322 12.53 -9.32 3.20
CA SER A 322 13.19 -8.26 2.44
C SER A 322 12.38 -6.96 2.48
N THR A 323 12.79 -5.95 1.70
CA THR A 323 12.18 -4.63 1.65
C THR A 323 10.69 -4.69 1.32
N VAL A 324 9.87 -3.98 2.08
CA VAL A 324 8.44 -3.80 1.79
C VAL A 324 8.28 -2.73 0.72
N LEU A 325 7.77 -3.10 -0.45
CA LEU A 325 7.68 -2.22 -1.62
C LEU A 325 6.37 -1.43 -1.69
N HIS A 326 5.27 -2.05 -1.28
CA HIS A 326 3.95 -1.42 -1.35
C HIS A 326 3.07 -1.87 -0.20
N ILE A 327 2.26 -0.95 0.33
CA ILE A 327 1.26 -1.21 1.37
C ILE A 327 -0.03 -0.48 1.02
N THR A 328 -1.18 -1.04 1.41
CA THR A 328 -2.49 -0.40 1.25
C THR A 328 -3.42 -0.83 2.37
N THR A 329 -4.21 0.11 2.86
CA THR A 329 -5.31 -0.17 3.79
C THR A 329 -6.49 -0.75 3.04
N VAL A 330 -7.17 -1.73 3.63
CA VAL A 330 -8.40 -2.32 3.12
C VAL A 330 -9.48 -2.30 4.22
N PRO A 331 -10.75 -2.51 3.90
CA PRO A 331 -11.82 -2.51 4.89
C PRO A 331 -11.52 -3.38 6.11
N ASN A 332 -12.21 -3.13 7.23
CA ASN A 332 -12.12 -3.86 8.49
C ASN A 332 -10.76 -3.70 9.24
N ARG A 333 -10.12 -2.54 9.14
CA ARG A 333 -8.81 -2.26 9.77
C ARG A 333 -7.71 -3.22 9.36
N GLN A 334 -7.79 -3.73 8.14
CA GLN A 334 -6.77 -4.59 7.57
C GLN A 334 -5.79 -3.79 6.72
N LEU A 335 -4.60 -4.31 6.60
CA LEU A 335 -3.52 -3.79 5.77
C LEU A 335 -2.96 -4.94 4.92
N ILE A 336 -2.68 -4.66 3.67
CA ILE A 336 -1.96 -5.58 2.79
C ILE A 336 -0.60 -4.98 2.49
N SER A 337 0.43 -5.83 2.48
CA SER A 337 1.81 -5.45 2.13
C SER A 337 2.40 -6.42 1.13
N CYS A 338 3.28 -5.96 0.26
CA CYS A 338 4.09 -6.82 -0.60
C CYS A 338 5.58 -6.43 -0.54
N SER A 339 6.43 -7.38 -0.88
CA SER A 339 7.86 -7.26 -0.65
C SER A 339 8.71 -7.84 -1.78
N GLU A 340 9.99 -7.47 -1.76
CA GLU A 340 11.04 -8.08 -2.57
C GLU A 340 11.25 -9.57 -2.27
N ASP A 341 10.77 -10.08 -1.12
CA ASP A 341 10.83 -11.50 -0.77
C ASP A 341 9.87 -12.39 -1.57
N GLY A 342 9.02 -11.78 -2.42
CA GLY A 342 8.06 -12.48 -3.27
C GLY A 342 6.74 -12.81 -2.58
N SER A 343 6.56 -12.42 -1.32
CA SER A 343 5.33 -12.65 -0.56
C SER A 343 4.42 -11.42 -0.52
N VAL A 344 3.14 -11.67 -0.29
CA VAL A 344 2.13 -10.66 0.03
C VAL A 344 1.48 -11.06 1.35
N ARG A 345 1.49 -10.16 2.32
CA ARG A 345 1.01 -10.42 3.67
C ARG A 345 -0.18 -9.54 4.01
N ILE A 346 -1.12 -10.12 4.76
CA ILE A 346 -2.33 -9.47 5.20
C ILE A 346 -2.27 -9.35 6.72
N TRP A 347 -2.50 -8.14 7.21
CA TRP A 347 -2.38 -7.77 8.60
C TRP A 347 -3.68 -7.20 9.13
N GLU A 348 -3.92 -7.36 10.41
CA GLU A 348 -5.04 -6.75 11.11
C GLU A 348 -4.52 -5.89 12.27
N LEU A 349 -4.95 -4.63 12.31
CA LEU A 349 -4.66 -3.73 13.42
C LEU A 349 -5.66 -3.99 14.56
N ARG A 350 -5.20 -4.63 15.64
CA ARG A 350 -6.00 -5.00 16.80
C ARG A 350 -5.73 -4.09 17.97
N GLU A 351 -6.81 -3.70 18.63
CA GLU A 351 -6.79 -2.97 19.89
C GLU A 351 -6.93 -3.96 21.05
N LYS A 352 -5.94 -4.00 21.95
CA LYS A 352 -5.94 -4.84 23.14
C LYS A 352 -6.06 -3.95 24.38
N GLN A 353 -7.11 -4.15 25.18
CA GLN A 353 -7.21 -3.52 26.48
C GLN A 353 -6.31 -4.29 27.46
N GLN A 354 -5.23 -3.66 27.89
CA GLN A 354 -4.41 -4.20 28.95
C GLN A 354 -5.02 -3.80 30.29
N LEU A 355 -5.70 -4.73 30.94
CA LEU A 355 -6.02 -4.60 32.35
C LEU A 355 -4.69 -4.65 33.11
N THR A 356 -4.28 -3.54 33.69
CA THR A 356 -3.15 -3.52 34.63
C THR A 356 -3.47 -4.46 35.78
N ALA A 357 -2.83 -5.63 35.80
CA ALA A 357 -2.92 -6.53 36.93
C ALA A 357 -2.43 -5.75 38.15
N GLU A 358 -3.29 -5.62 39.16
CA GLU A 358 -2.90 -5.07 40.43
C GLU A 358 -1.66 -5.85 40.92
N PRO A 359 -0.62 -5.19 41.43
CA PRO A 359 0.51 -5.89 42.03
C PRO A 359 -0.04 -6.73 43.17
N VAL A 360 0.06 -8.06 43.04
CA VAL A 360 -0.26 -9.00 44.11
C VAL A 360 0.58 -8.61 45.32
N PRO A 361 -0.01 -8.27 46.46
CA PRO A 361 0.78 -7.95 47.64
C PRO A 361 1.53 -9.20 48.07
N SER A 362 2.84 -9.21 47.82
CA SER A 362 3.75 -10.22 48.36
C SER A 362 3.85 -10.00 49.90
N GLY A 363 2.97 -10.65 50.61
CA GLY A 363 2.87 -10.50 52.05
C GLY A 363 2.29 -11.73 52.73
N PHE A 364 2.99 -12.84 52.66
CA PHE A 364 2.86 -13.87 53.66
C PHE A 364 4.27 -14.16 54.20
N PHE A 365 4.54 -13.54 55.34
CA PHE A 365 5.32 -14.09 56.48
C PHE A 365 5.70 -12.93 57.41
N SER A 366 4.89 -12.68 58.43
CA SER A 366 5.38 -12.39 59.77
C SER A 366 4.24 -12.53 60.76
N ILE A 367 4.28 -13.66 61.44
CA ILE A 367 3.60 -13.90 62.69
C ILE A 367 4.46 -13.29 63.81
N TRP A 368 3.76 -12.60 64.75
CA TRP A 368 4.22 -12.18 66.07
C TRP A 368 4.84 -10.77 66.20
N GLY A 369 4.07 -9.93 66.91
CA GLY A 369 4.58 -8.69 67.52
C GLY A 369 3.46 -7.76 67.96
N PHE A 370 3.09 -7.82 69.25
CA PHE A 370 2.21 -6.92 70.00
C PHE A 370 2.65 -5.45 69.90
N GLY A 371 1.72 -4.51 69.74
CA GLY A 371 2.00 -3.08 69.93
C GLY A 371 0.81 -2.18 69.54
N ARG A 372 0.24 -1.55 70.57
CA ARG A 372 -0.92 -0.63 70.56
C ARG A 372 -0.65 0.70 69.78
N THR A 373 -1.80 1.26 69.24
CA THR A 373 -2.19 2.66 69.09
C THR A 373 -1.66 3.45 67.91
N ASN A 374 -2.46 3.86 66.96
CA ASN A 374 -3.17 5.14 66.84
C ASN A 374 -3.95 5.22 65.50
N LYS A 375 -5.20 5.62 65.61
CA LYS A 375 -6.06 5.93 64.47
C LYS A 375 -5.54 7.18 63.73
N GLN A 376 -5.16 7.06 62.46
CA GLN A 376 -5.26 8.11 61.50
C GLN A 376 -5.93 7.55 60.25
N VAL A 377 -7.12 8.04 59.98
CA VAL A 377 -7.91 7.73 58.81
C VAL A 377 -7.29 8.49 57.63
N ASN A 378 -6.47 7.82 56.86
CA ASN A 378 -6.07 8.35 55.55
C ASN A 378 -7.13 7.92 54.53
N HIS A 379 -7.81 8.89 53.98
CA HIS A 379 -8.62 8.75 52.77
C HIS A 379 -7.75 8.24 51.64
N ILE A 380 -7.80 6.94 51.36
CA ILE A 380 -7.26 6.38 50.13
C ILE A 380 -8.30 6.67 49.05
N THR A 381 -8.05 7.71 48.30
CA THR A 381 -8.71 7.91 46.99
C THR A 381 -8.38 6.71 46.12
N LYS A 382 -9.38 5.85 45.86
CA LYS A 382 -9.31 4.80 44.85
C LYS A 382 -9.06 5.50 43.51
N LYS A 383 -7.81 5.49 43.01
CA LYS A 383 -7.54 5.73 41.59
C LYS A 383 -8.18 4.56 40.85
N THR A 384 -9.15 4.86 39.99
CA THR A 384 -9.62 3.93 38.96
C THR A 384 -8.42 3.48 38.15
N PRO A 385 -8.27 2.16 37.88
CA PRO A 385 -7.19 1.68 37.04
C PRO A 385 -7.35 2.33 35.64
N GLU A 386 -6.35 3.10 35.23
CA GLU A 386 -6.27 3.60 33.86
C GLU A 386 -6.03 2.39 32.94
N SER A 387 -7.02 2.03 32.15
CA SER A 387 -6.86 1.02 31.11
C SER A 387 -5.97 1.63 30.01
N THR A 388 -4.75 1.14 29.88
CA THR A 388 -3.88 1.50 28.77
C THR A 388 -4.25 0.66 27.54
N THR A 389 -4.69 1.32 26.49
CA THR A 389 -4.94 0.69 25.19
C THR A 389 -3.60 0.42 24.50
N VAL A 390 -3.37 -0.84 24.12
CA VAL A 390 -2.19 -1.26 23.37
C VAL A 390 -2.67 -1.77 22.00
N PHE A 391 -2.01 -1.31 20.95
CA PHE A 391 -2.27 -1.76 19.58
C PHE A 391 -1.25 -2.81 19.15
N SER A 392 -1.67 -3.80 18.37
CA SER A 392 -0.81 -4.78 17.71
C SER A 392 -1.17 -4.92 16.24
N LEU A 393 -0.17 -5.21 15.42
CA LEU A 393 -0.33 -5.55 14.00
C LEU A 393 -0.13 -7.06 13.88
N ASP A 394 -1.23 -7.80 13.76
CA ASP A 394 -1.25 -9.26 13.75
C ASP A 394 -1.32 -9.78 12.31
N LEU A 395 -0.47 -10.75 11.95
CA LEU A 395 -0.49 -11.40 10.63
C LEU A 395 -1.69 -12.33 10.54
N ILE A 396 -2.56 -12.13 9.54
CA ILE A 396 -3.76 -12.95 9.30
C ILE A 396 -3.74 -13.73 7.98
N GLY A 397 -2.83 -13.40 7.07
CA GLY A 397 -2.67 -14.12 5.81
C GLY A 397 -1.28 -13.96 5.22
N ASP A 398 -0.78 -15.02 4.57
CA ASP A 398 0.51 -15.03 3.86
C ASP A 398 0.30 -15.67 2.50
N LEU A 399 0.45 -14.87 1.42
CA LEU A 399 0.21 -15.26 0.04
C LEU A 399 1.55 -15.51 -0.63
N ILE A 400 1.88 -16.77 -0.86
CA ILE A 400 3.12 -17.19 -1.48
C ILE A 400 2.79 -17.80 -2.86
N GLY A 401 3.29 -17.18 -3.91
CA GLY A 401 3.03 -17.64 -5.30
C GLY A 401 3.99 -17.04 -6.32
N HIS A 402 4.50 -15.85 -6.07
CA HIS A 402 5.52 -15.24 -6.92
C HIS A 402 6.92 -15.80 -6.62
N SER A 403 7.74 -15.92 -7.67
CA SER A 403 9.12 -16.40 -7.57
C SER A 403 10.15 -15.26 -7.46
N SER A 404 9.70 -14.01 -7.49
CA SER A 404 10.53 -12.81 -7.40
C SER A 404 9.77 -11.66 -6.74
N ALA A 405 10.43 -10.50 -6.60
CA ALA A 405 9.91 -9.32 -5.93
C ALA A 405 8.51 -8.91 -6.41
N VAL A 406 7.55 -8.81 -5.51
CA VAL A 406 6.20 -8.31 -5.79
C VAL A 406 6.25 -6.78 -5.79
N GLN A 407 5.99 -6.17 -6.96
CA GLN A 407 6.17 -4.74 -7.15
C GLN A 407 5.01 -3.93 -6.58
N MET A 408 3.79 -4.35 -6.83
CA MET A 408 2.59 -3.75 -6.27
C MET A 408 1.38 -4.70 -6.38
N PHE A 409 0.26 -4.27 -5.83
CA PHE A 409 -0.99 -4.99 -5.89
C PHE A 409 -2.19 -4.05 -5.98
N LEU A 410 -3.35 -4.58 -6.41
CA LEU A 410 -4.65 -3.93 -6.37
C LEU A 410 -5.63 -4.80 -5.60
N PHE A 411 -6.42 -4.17 -4.74
CA PHE A 411 -7.51 -4.81 -4.02
C PHE A 411 -8.85 -4.50 -4.69
N PHE A 412 -9.64 -5.55 -4.95
CA PHE A 412 -10.99 -5.48 -5.49
C PHE A 412 -11.96 -6.07 -4.46
N THR A 413 -12.85 -5.26 -3.94
CA THR A 413 -13.77 -5.64 -2.85
C THR A 413 -14.53 -6.94 -3.14
N GLU A 414 -14.96 -7.14 -4.40
CA GLU A 414 -15.77 -8.28 -4.81
C GLU A 414 -14.96 -9.40 -5.48
N HIS A 415 -13.72 -9.14 -5.91
CA HIS A 415 -12.97 -10.06 -6.76
C HIS A 415 -11.62 -10.49 -6.18
N GLY A 416 -11.24 -9.98 -5.01
CA GLY A 416 -10.01 -10.35 -4.33
C GLY A 416 -8.83 -9.43 -4.66
N LEU A 417 -7.65 -9.98 -4.90
CA LEU A 417 -6.40 -9.25 -5.02
C LEU A 417 -5.70 -9.58 -6.34
N ALA A 418 -5.19 -8.57 -7.03
CA ALA A 418 -4.26 -8.72 -8.16
C ALA A 418 -2.87 -8.27 -7.72
N THR A 419 -1.85 -9.07 -7.96
CA THR A 419 -0.45 -8.77 -7.63
C THR A 419 0.42 -8.87 -8.88
N CYS A 420 1.43 -8.01 -9.02
CA CYS A 420 2.40 -8.07 -10.11
C CYS A 420 3.83 -8.16 -9.58
N SER A 421 4.70 -8.79 -10.36
CA SER A 421 6.03 -9.15 -9.88
C SER A 421 7.12 -8.99 -10.95
N ALA A 422 8.36 -9.04 -10.48
CA ALA A 422 9.55 -9.13 -11.29
C ALA A 422 9.74 -10.52 -11.96
N ASP A 423 8.86 -11.48 -11.67
CA ASP A 423 8.80 -12.76 -12.37
C ASP A 423 7.96 -12.73 -13.66
N ASN A 424 7.53 -11.55 -14.11
CA ASN A 424 6.75 -11.26 -15.31
C ASN A 424 5.29 -11.74 -15.24
N PHE A 425 4.85 -12.23 -14.08
CA PHE A 425 3.49 -12.73 -13.90
C PHE A 425 2.65 -11.74 -13.09
N ILE A 426 1.34 -11.85 -13.32
CA ILE A 426 0.31 -11.29 -12.48
C ILE A 426 -0.44 -12.46 -11.86
N ILE A 427 -0.75 -12.41 -10.57
CA ILE A 427 -1.55 -13.42 -9.90
C ILE A 427 -2.82 -12.76 -9.37
N LEU A 428 -3.96 -13.35 -9.73
CA LEU A 428 -5.24 -13.05 -9.10
C LEU A 428 -5.45 -14.02 -7.94
N TRP A 429 -5.66 -13.46 -6.75
CA TRP A 429 -5.93 -14.19 -5.52
C TRP A 429 -7.41 -14.06 -5.18
N LYS A 430 -8.10 -15.17 -5.05
CA LYS A 430 -9.55 -15.21 -4.91
C LYS A 430 -9.98 -15.99 -3.67
N ASP A 431 -11.14 -15.63 -3.13
CA ASP A 431 -11.84 -16.41 -2.14
C ASP A 431 -12.39 -17.69 -2.81
N GLY A 432 -11.73 -18.82 -2.57
CA GLY A 432 -12.07 -20.09 -3.21
C GLY A 432 -13.45 -20.62 -2.81
N GLU A 433 -13.94 -20.32 -1.61
CA GLU A 433 -15.29 -20.68 -1.18
C GLU A 433 -16.35 -19.91 -1.96
N ARG A 434 -16.16 -18.59 -2.10
CA ARG A 434 -17.03 -17.73 -2.90
C ARG A 434 -17.04 -18.16 -4.38
N GLU A 435 -15.86 -18.39 -4.97
CA GLU A 435 -15.73 -18.83 -6.36
C GLU A 435 -16.41 -20.18 -6.59
N SER A 436 -16.30 -21.11 -5.65
CA SER A 436 -16.97 -22.40 -5.70
C SER A 436 -18.49 -22.26 -5.66
N ARG A 437 -19.02 -21.35 -4.81
CA ARG A 437 -20.46 -21.05 -4.75
C ARG A 437 -20.96 -20.45 -6.07
N LEU A 438 -20.22 -19.50 -6.64
CA LEU A 438 -20.58 -18.89 -7.93
C LEU A 438 -20.60 -19.93 -9.07
N ARG A 439 -19.59 -20.80 -9.14
CA ARG A 439 -19.57 -21.90 -10.12
C ARG A 439 -20.77 -22.85 -9.96
N SER A 440 -21.14 -23.16 -8.74
CA SER A 440 -22.31 -23.99 -8.47
C SER A 440 -23.60 -23.33 -8.93
N LEU A 441 -23.80 -22.05 -8.63
CA LEU A 441 -24.97 -21.29 -9.09
C LEU A 441 -25.07 -21.22 -10.61
N MET A 442 -23.95 -20.99 -11.30
CA MET A 442 -23.92 -20.98 -12.77
C MET A 442 -24.27 -22.35 -13.36
N LEU A 443 -23.85 -23.42 -12.72
CA LEU A 443 -24.22 -24.80 -13.17
C LEU A 443 -25.70 -25.05 -12.98
N PHE A 444 -26.29 -24.69 -11.85
CA PHE A 444 -27.74 -24.82 -11.61
C PHE A 444 -28.54 -24.03 -12.65
N HIS A 445 -28.16 -22.80 -12.91
CA HIS A 445 -28.85 -21.96 -13.90
C HIS A 445 -28.76 -22.54 -15.32
N LYS A 446 -27.62 -23.13 -15.69
CA LYS A 446 -27.49 -23.84 -16.99
C LYS A 446 -28.36 -25.07 -17.07
N LEU A 447 -28.52 -25.83 -15.99
CA LEU A 447 -29.36 -27.00 -15.93
C LEU A 447 -30.85 -26.63 -16.06
N GLU A 448 -31.32 -25.60 -15.31
CA GLU A 448 -32.68 -25.09 -15.42
C GLU A 448 -33.03 -24.66 -16.85
N HIS A 449 -32.14 -23.89 -17.51
CA HIS A 449 -32.35 -23.50 -18.91
C HIS A 449 -32.29 -24.67 -19.92
N SER A 450 -31.56 -25.72 -19.62
CA SER A 450 -31.52 -26.93 -20.49
C SER A 450 -32.78 -27.77 -20.37
N GLU A 451 -33.41 -27.81 -19.18
CA GLU A 451 -34.70 -28.51 -18.98
C GLU A 451 -35.86 -27.77 -19.66
N ASP A 452 -35.85 -26.40 -19.61
CA ASP A 452 -36.84 -25.59 -20.32
C ASP A 452 -36.79 -25.73 -21.86
N LEU A 453 -35.62 -26.04 -22.42
CA LEU A 453 -35.45 -26.31 -23.83
C LEU A 453 -35.93 -27.74 -24.21
N GLN A 454 -35.83 -28.72 -23.32
CA GLN A 454 -36.33 -30.08 -23.55
C GLN A 454 -37.86 -30.19 -23.38
N LEU A 455 -38.50 -29.31 -22.63
CA LEU A 455 -39.93 -29.22 -22.46
C LEU A 455 -40.66 -28.47 -23.60
N ARG A 456 -39.93 -27.89 -24.55
CA ARG A 456 -40.45 -27.14 -25.71
C ARG A 456 -40.29 -27.87 -27.02
N ILE A 457 -39.80 -29.12 -27.00
CA ILE A 457 -39.76 -30.06 -28.14
C ILE A 457 -40.81 -31.16 -27.87
#